data_12163cbdd3b4b9611f451d82dc704e50
#
_entry.id   12163cbdd3b4b9611f451d82dc704e50
#
_cell.length_a   1.000
_cell.length_b   1.000
_cell.length_c   1.000
_cell.angle_alpha   90.00
_cell.angle_beta   90.00
_cell.angle_gamma   90.00
#
_symmetry.space_group_name_H-M   'P 1'
#
loop_
_entity.id
_entity.type
_entity.pdbx_description
1 polymer ?
#
loop_
_entity_poly.entity_id
_entity_poly.type
_entity_poly.pdbx_seq_one_letter_code
_entity_poly.pdbx_strand_id
1 'polypeptide(L)'
;MSYDGYVDGITARLSLALDAELAEATALRHELHAHPELSGGEQLTRRMVLDRLPGTEVAEVADTGALVRIGGPGPAIAVRAELDALPIKEATGAPWAASNGAMHACGHDVHLAAVAALARCVHRAGGPMPLLVVLQPREETYPSGAKDVTSSGVLPRHGVRAMIGAHVQPVLQDGLVACDGGVVNAAADEFVVTMRGRGGHAAYPHLTADPVLALAQFAVSAQQIVSRTANPIVPTVVTIGSLRAGDAANATPDIATARGTLRTMSQTQRPMLQARLAEIATGVAMTHGCTAEVTVLAGEPPLRNDARLAEVTSRHLGGLGLGVGGPLHSCGADDFAYFTEVLPALMLFVGVGDGISMRLHDHEFLPPDHTVRSTARALLAGYLAAAEIFGERGLTAECGDLACR
;
A
#
# COMPACT_ATOMS: atom_id res chain seq x y z
N MET A 1 -29.83 -27.52 -4.28
CA MET A 1 -28.73 -26.92 -5.06
C MET A 1 -27.48 -27.18 -4.24
N SER A 2 -26.43 -27.77 -4.80
CA SER A 2 -25.15 -27.96 -4.11
C SER A 2 -24.55 -26.60 -3.75
N TYR A 3 -23.66 -26.57 -2.74
CA TYR A 3 -22.94 -25.35 -2.36
C TYR A 3 -22.19 -24.76 -3.55
N ASP A 4 -21.45 -25.59 -4.30
CA ASP A 4 -20.73 -25.16 -5.50
C ASP A 4 -21.65 -24.55 -6.56
N GLY A 5 -22.81 -25.15 -6.84
CA GLY A 5 -23.76 -24.61 -7.80
C GLY A 5 -24.42 -23.28 -7.36
N TYR A 6 -24.44 -22.99 -6.04
CA TYR A 6 -24.89 -21.69 -5.52
C TYR A 6 -23.80 -20.62 -5.70
N VAL A 7 -22.54 -20.95 -5.39
CA VAL A 7 -21.38 -20.05 -5.57
C VAL A 7 -21.21 -19.70 -7.04
N ASP A 8 -21.24 -20.67 -7.94
CA ASP A 8 -21.16 -20.47 -9.38
C ASP A 8 -22.26 -19.55 -9.90
N GLY A 9 -23.50 -19.73 -9.41
CA GLY A 9 -24.64 -18.89 -9.79
C GLY A 9 -24.49 -17.43 -9.34
N ILE A 10 -23.97 -17.18 -8.14
CA ILE A 10 -23.68 -15.83 -7.64
C ILE A 10 -22.54 -15.20 -8.44
N THR A 11 -21.46 -15.93 -8.65
CA THR A 11 -20.28 -15.43 -9.38
C THR A 11 -20.66 -15.03 -10.81
N ALA A 12 -21.40 -15.87 -11.54
CA ALA A 12 -21.85 -15.57 -12.90
C ALA A 12 -22.75 -14.31 -12.93
N ARG A 13 -23.71 -14.19 -11.98
CA ARG A 13 -24.61 -13.04 -11.89
C ARG A 13 -23.86 -11.75 -11.60
N LEU A 14 -22.93 -11.76 -10.65
CA LEU A 14 -22.13 -10.58 -10.30
C LEU A 14 -21.12 -10.23 -11.39
N SER A 15 -20.53 -11.21 -12.05
CA SER A 15 -19.63 -10.96 -13.19
C SER A 15 -20.35 -10.23 -14.34
N LEU A 16 -21.56 -10.68 -14.68
CA LEU A 16 -22.38 -10.03 -15.72
C LEU A 16 -22.79 -8.61 -15.30
N ALA A 17 -23.21 -8.42 -14.06
CA ALA A 17 -23.57 -7.11 -13.52
C ALA A 17 -22.36 -6.16 -13.49
N LEU A 18 -21.16 -6.66 -13.15
CA LEU A 18 -19.93 -5.89 -13.16
C LEU A 18 -19.55 -5.41 -14.56
N ASP A 19 -19.66 -6.30 -15.55
CA ASP A 19 -19.36 -5.93 -16.94
C ASP A 19 -20.29 -4.81 -17.46
N ALA A 20 -21.50 -4.71 -16.97
CA ALA A 20 -22.42 -3.61 -17.31
C ALA A 20 -22.02 -2.24 -16.70
N GLU A 21 -21.17 -2.23 -15.66
CA GLU A 21 -20.71 -0.99 -15.02
C GLU A 21 -19.40 -0.44 -15.61
N LEU A 22 -18.69 -1.21 -16.45
CA LEU A 22 -17.33 -0.88 -16.87
C LEU A 22 -17.23 0.39 -17.73
N ALA A 23 -18.21 0.67 -18.57
CA ALA A 23 -18.19 1.88 -19.40
C ALA A 23 -18.20 3.15 -18.54
N GLU A 24 -19.05 3.20 -17.51
CA GLU A 24 -19.12 4.33 -16.59
C GLU A 24 -17.90 4.38 -15.67
N ALA A 25 -17.38 3.23 -15.23
CA ALA A 25 -16.16 3.17 -14.44
C ALA A 25 -14.94 3.70 -15.23
N THR A 26 -14.83 3.37 -16.51
CA THR A 26 -13.77 3.91 -17.37
C THR A 26 -13.91 5.42 -17.56
N ALA A 27 -15.13 5.92 -17.72
CA ALA A 27 -15.37 7.37 -17.79
C ALA A 27 -14.99 8.07 -16.47
N LEU A 28 -15.34 7.48 -15.33
CA LEU A 28 -14.93 7.98 -14.01
C LEU A 28 -13.40 8.00 -13.88
N ARG A 29 -12.70 6.93 -14.32
CA ARG A 29 -11.24 6.88 -14.32
C ARG A 29 -10.64 8.08 -15.06
N HIS A 30 -11.10 8.37 -16.28
CA HIS A 30 -10.60 9.50 -17.07
C HIS A 30 -10.86 10.84 -16.38
N GLU A 31 -12.02 11.01 -15.75
CA GLU A 31 -12.35 12.22 -15.00
C GLU A 31 -11.43 12.40 -13.76
N LEU A 32 -11.21 11.34 -13.00
CA LEU A 32 -10.29 11.34 -11.85
C LEU A 32 -8.86 11.65 -12.29
N HIS A 33 -8.38 10.99 -13.34
CA HIS A 33 -7.02 11.17 -13.86
C HIS A 33 -6.78 12.61 -14.36
N ALA A 34 -7.80 13.26 -14.95
CA ALA A 34 -7.71 14.65 -15.41
C ALA A 34 -7.66 15.68 -14.25
N HIS A 35 -8.11 15.30 -13.05
CA HIS A 35 -8.25 16.19 -11.90
C HIS A 35 -7.62 15.62 -10.62
N PRO A 36 -6.35 15.16 -10.66
CA PRO A 36 -5.72 14.55 -9.51
C PRO A 36 -5.48 15.57 -8.39
N GLU A 37 -5.65 15.13 -7.15
CA GLU A 37 -5.38 15.91 -5.94
C GLU A 37 -4.30 15.25 -5.10
N LEU A 38 -3.42 16.05 -4.50
CA LEU A 38 -2.36 15.57 -3.64
C LEU A 38 -2.90 15.13 -2.28
N SER A 39 -2.12 14.31 -1.59
CA SER A 39 -2.40 13.83 -0.23
C SER A 39 -2.81 14.97 0.71
N GLY A 40 -3.95 14.80 1.40
CA GLY A 40 -4.56 15.80 2.29
C GLY A 40 -5.44 16.85 1.59
N GLY A 41 -5.54 16.81 0.27
CA GLY A 41 -6.33 17.73 -0.54
C GLY A 41 -7.41 17.07 -1.40
N GLU A 42 -7.84 15.84 -1.09
CA GLU A 42 -8.60 14.93 -1.97
C GLU A 42 -10.13 15.18 -1.95
N GLN A 43 -10.58 16.40 -1.65
CA GLN A 43 -12.02 16.71 -1.51
C GLN A 43 -12.80 16.58 -2.82
N LEU A 44 -12.20 16.99 -3.95
CA LEU A 44 -12.84 16.88 -5.27
C LEU A 44 -12.88 15.41 -5.71
N THR A 45 -11.76 14.70 -5.57
CA THR A 45 -11.64 13.26 -5.87
C THR A 45 -12.66 12.45 -5.09
N ARG A 46 -12.76 12.67 -3.76
CA ARG A 46 -13.79 12.08 -2.90
C ARG A 46 -15.18 12.34 -3.43
N ARG A 47 -15.51 13.59 -3.78
CA ARG A 47 -16.85 13.98 -4.29
C ARG A 47 -17.15 13.27 -5.59
N MET A 48 -16.24 13.28 -6.56
CA MET A 48 -16.44 12.61 -7.85
C MET A 48 -16.76 11.12 -7.69
N VAL A 49 -16.10 10.44 -6.74
CA VAL A 49 -16.38 9.04 -6.45
C VAL A 49 -17.71 8.88 -5.73
N LEU A 50 -18.00 9.68 -4.68
CA LEU A 50 -19.27 9.61 -3.93
C LEU A 50 -20.49 9.83 -4.84
N ASP A 51 -20.40 10.74 -5.81
CA ASP A 51 -21.48 11.01 -6.78
C ASP A 51 -21.78 9.80 -7.69
N ARG A 52 -20.88 8.83 -7.77
CA ARG A 52 -21.01 7.59 -8.56
C ARG A 52 -21.33 6.35 -7.72
N LEU A 53 -21.30 6.47 -6.37
CA LEU A 53 -21.60 5.35 -5.48
C LEU A 53 -23.09 5.31 -5.14
N PRO A 54 -23.74 4.13 -5.24
CA PRO A 54 -25.17 3.99 -4.97
C PRO A 54 -25.50 3.85 -3.48
N GLY A 55 -24.50 3.80 -2.61
CA GLY A 55 -24.65 3.54 -1.19
C GLY A 55 -24.97 4.78 -0.36
N THR A 56 -25.00 4.58 0.95
CA THR A 56 -25.13 5.65 1.93
C THR A 56 -23.78 5.92 2.56
N GLU A 57 -23.33 7.16 2.51
CA GLU A 57 -22.17 7.58 3.28
C GLU A 57 -22.46 7.43 4.77
N VAL A 58 -21.63 6.66 5.48
CA VAL A 58 -21.84 6.34 6.89
C VAL A 58 -20.88 7.08 7.82
N ALA A 59 -19.75 7.55 7.30
CA ALA A 59 -18.80 8.35 8.07
C ALA A 59 -17.80 9.08 7.15
N GLU A 60 -17.39 10.27 7.56
CA GLU A 60 -16.11 10.85 7.16
C GLU A 60 -15.00 10.23 8.01
N VAL A 61 -13.82 10.04 7.46
CA VAL A 61 -12.70 9.39 8.15
C VAL A 61 -11.36 9.94 7.65
N ALA A 62 -10.39 10.06 8.55
CA ALA A 62 -9.03 10.50 8.22
C ALA A 62 -9.01 11.81 7.39
N ASP A 63 -9.80 12.82 7.80
CA ASP A 63 -9.98 14.16 7.23
C ASP A 63 -10.75 14.16 5.89
N THR A 64 -10.14 13.69 4.80
CA THR A 64 -10.72 13.76 3.45
C THR A 64 -11.33 12.44 2.98
N GLY A 65 -11.16 11.35 3.73
CA GLY A 65 -11.70 10.04 3.39
C GLY A 65 -13.19 9.86 3.72
N ALA A 66 -13.77 8.77 3.20
CA ALA A 66 -15.17 8.44 3.42
C ALA A 66 -15.39 6.93 3.53
N LEU A 67 -16.44 6.55 4.28
CA LEU A 67 -16.98 5.20 4.32
C LEU A 67 -18.36 5.19 3.71
N VAL A 68 -18.57 4.30 2.73
CA VAL A 68 -19.87 4.17 2.04
C VAL A 68 -20.36 2.74 2.16
N ARG A 69 -21.57 2.57 2.72
CA ARG A 69 -22.18 1.26 2.88
C ARG A 69 -23.13 0.94 1.72
N ILE A 70 -22.93 -0.24 1.14
CA ILE A 70 -23.80 -0.81 0.12
C ILE A 70 -24.49 -2.04 0.73
N GLY A 71 -25.80 -2.03 0.75
CA GLY A 71 -26.59 -3.09 1.37
C GLY A 71 -27.07 -2.77 2.78
N GLY A 72 -27.70 -3.76 3.44
CA GLY A 72 -28.33 -3.59 4.75
C GLY A 72 -27.36 -3.51 5.92
N PRO A 73 -27.91 -3.45 7.16
CA PRO A 73 -27.12 -3.51 8.38
C PRO A 73 -26.50 -4.91 8.58
N GLY A 74 -25.54 -5.01 9.50
CA GLY A 74 -24.87 -6.27 9.86
C GLY A 74 -23.40 -6.32 9.46
N PRO A 75 -22.77 -7.50 9.59
CA PRO A 75 -21.38 -7.70 9.19
C PRO A 75 -21.15 -7.36 7.71
N ALA A 76 -20.02 -6.71 7.43
CA ALA A 76 -19.68 -6.25 6.09
C ALA A 76 -18.27 -6.71 5.67
N ILE A 77 -18.05 -6.83 4.37
CA ILE A 77 -16.74 -6.93 3.78
C ILE A 77 -16.34 -5.53 3.30
N ALA A 78 -15.16 -5.07 3.67
CA ALA A 78 -14.67 -3.78 3.22
C ALA A 78 -13.79 -3.92 1.97
N VAL A 79 -13.88 -2.92 1.09
CA VAL A 79 -12.96 -2.73 -0.04
C VAL A 79 -12.34 -1.34 0.05
N ARG A 80 -11.05 -1.24 -0.20
CA ARG A 80 -10.28 0.02 -0.11
C ARG A 80 -9.88 0.50 -1.49
N ALA A 81 -9.95 1.82 -1.70
CA ALA A 81 -9.23 2.52 -2.75
C ALA A 81 -8.68 3.86 -2.23
N GLU A 82 -7.55 4.26 -2.77
CA GLU A 82 -6.79 5.45 -2.42
C GLU A 82 -7.29 6.66 -3.18
N LEU A 83 -7.39 7.82 -2.50
CA LEU A 83 -7.89 9.06 -3.09
C LEU A 83 -6.79 9.93 -3.72
N ASP A 84 -5.58 9.86 -3.19
CA ASP A 84 -4.52 10.81 -3.48
C ASP A 84 -3.73 10.50 -4.75
N ALA A 85 -2.99 11.51 -5.20
CA ALA A 85 -2.10 11.49 -6.35
C ALA A 85 -0.73 12.07 -5.97
N LEU A 86 0.22 11.96 -6.88
CA LEU A 86 1.61 12.36 -6.70
C LEU A 86 1.92 13.73 -7.33
N PRO A 87 2.88 14.51 -6.77
CA PRO A 87 3.32 15.78 -7.33
C PRO A 87 4.26 15.56 -8.54
N ILE A 88 3.74 14.91 -9.58
CA ILE A 88 4.45 14.56 -10.81
C ILE A 88 3.77 15.28 -11.98
N LYS A 89 4.57 15.97 -12.80
CA LYS A 89 4.06 16.57 -14.03
C LYS A 89 3.92 15.48 -15.08
N GLU A 90 2.68 15.21 -15.46
CA GLU A 90 2.35 14.17 -16.43
C GLU A 90 2.90 14.45 -17.83
N ALA A 91 3.35 13.39 -18.52
CA ALA A 91 3.86 13.41 -19.89
C ALA A 91 3.30 12.28 -20.76
N THR A 92 2.18 11.65 -20.37
CA THR A 92 1.57 10.53 -21.10
C THR A 92 1.02 10.91 -22.47
N GLY A 93 0.63 12.18 -22.65
CA GLY A 93 -0.03 12.65 -23.89
C GLY A 93 -1.46 12.17 -24.05
N ALA A 94 -2.09 11.58 -23.03
CA ALA A 94 -3.49 11.17 -23.07
C ALA A 94 -4.43 12.38 -23.28
N PRO A 95 -5.57 12.22 -23.99
CA PRO A 95 -6.54 13.31 -24.17
C PRO A 95 -7.11 13.85 -22.84
N TRP A 96 -7.04 13.05 -21.80
CA TRP A 96 -7.49 13.34 -20.44
C TRP A 96 -6.32 13.41 -19.43
N ALA A 97 -5.10 13.74 -19.93
CA ALA A 97 -3.94 13.95 -19.09
C ALA A 97 -4.12 15.11 -18.14
N ALA A 98 -3.58 14.98 -16.92
CA ALA A 98 -3.62 16.03 -15.92
C ALA A 98 -2.76 17.25 -16.32
N SER A 99 -3.22 18.46 -15.96
CA SER A 99 -2.53 19.70 -16.27
C SER A 99 -2.16 20.55 -15.06
N ASN A 100 -2.50 20.10 -13.85
CA ASN A 100 -2.33 20.85 -12.60
C ASN A 100 -0.99 20.57 -11.87
N GLY A 101 -0.11 19.75 -12.45
CA GLY A 101 1.18 19.39 -11.84
C GLY A 101 1.14 18.21 -10.89
N ALA A 102 -0.02 17.56 -10.74
CA ALA A 102 -0.20 16.29 -10.07
C ALA A 102 -0.53 15.19 -11.09
N MET A 103 -0.38 13.92 -10.72
CA MET A 103 -0.67 12.78 -11.58
C MET A 103 -1.00 11.54 -10.75
N HIS A 104 -1.98 10.75 -11.19
CA HIS A 104 -2.23 9.41 -10.65
C HIS A 104 -1.18 8.39 -11.17
N ALA A 105 0.10 8.68 -10.88
CA ALA A 105 1.24 7.87 -11.34
C ALA A 105 1.42 6.54 -10.56
N CYS A 106 0.52 6.26 -9.61
CA CYS A 106 0.42 4.98 -8.89
C CYS A 106 -0.83 4.17 -9.28
N GLY A 107 -1.72 4.75 -10.13
CA GLY A 107 -2.91 4.06 -10.64
C GLY A 107 -4.13 4.11 -9.72
N HIS A 108 -4.17 5.03 -8.76
CA HIS A 108 -5.30 5.17 -7.82
C HIS A 108 -6.61 5.52 -8.53
N ASP A 109 -6.55 6.21 -9.67
CA ASP A 109 -7.70 6.43 -10.58
C ASP A 109 -8.34 5.11 -11.06
N VAL A 110 -7.51 4.10 -11.37
CA VAL A 110 -7.97 2.74 -11.73
C VAL A 110 -8.61 2.06 -10.53
N HIS A 111 -7.99 2.16 -9.34
CA HIS A 111 -8.49 1.52 -8.12
C HIS A 111 -9.86 2.10 -7.72
N LEU A 112 -10.00 3.43 -7.72
CA LEU A 112 -11.25 4.13 -7.44
C LEU A 112 -12.37 3.75 -8.41
N ALA A 113 -12.06 3.74 -9.72
CA ALA A 113 -13.00 3.35 -10.74
C ALA A 113 -13.45 1.88 -10.61
N ALA A 114 -12.52 0.98 -10.28
CA ALA A 114 -12.81 -0.43 -10.05
C ALA A 114 -13.69 -0.65 -8.81
N VAL A 115 -13.41 0.06 -7.72
CA VAL A 115 -14.24 0.00 -6.49
C VAL A 115 -15.63 0.56 -6.75
N ALA A 116 -15.77 1.65 -7.52
CA ALA A 116 -17.08 2.19 -7.91
C ALA A 116 -17.89 1.19 -8.75
N ALA A 117 -17.25 0.52 -9.72
CA ALA A 117 -17.89 -0.54 -10.50
C ALA A 117 -18.36 -1.70 -9.63
N LEU A 118 -17.54 -2.18 -8.70
CA LEU A 118 -17.90 -3.25 -7.76
C LEU A 118 -19.07 -2.83 -6.87
N ALA A 119 -19.05 -1.62 -6.31
CA ALA A 119 -20.11 -1.12 -5.45
C ALA A 119 -21.46 -1.06 -6.17
N ARG A 120 -21.49 -0.58 -7.40
CA ARG A 120 -22.69 -0.51 -8.26
C ARG A 120 -23.17 -1.90 -8.65
N CYS A 121 -22.24 -2.80 -9.00
CA CYS A 121 -22.54 -4.20 -9.26
C CYS A 121 -23.22 -4.87 -8.05
N VAL A 122 -22.63 -4.75 -6.86
CA VAL A 122 -23.19 -5.31 -5.62
C VAL A 122 -24.56 -4.71 -5.29
N HIS A 123 -24.72 -3.41 -5.49
CA HIS A 123 -26.02 -2.74 -5.28
C HIS A 123 -27.11 -3.28 -6.22
N ARG A 124 -26.80 -3.37 -7.51
CA ARG A 124 -27.74 -3.73 -8.56
C ARG A 124 -28.13 -5.21 -8.53
N ALA A 125 -27.13 -6.07 -8.36
CA ALA A 125 -27.33 -7.53 -8.41
C ALA A 125 -27.61 -8.17 -7.04
N GLY A 126 -27.34 -7.48 -5.95
CA GLY A 126 -27.36 -8.00 -4.59
C GLY A 126 -26.14 -8.88 -4.30
N GLY A 127 -25.33 -8.47 -3.35
CA GLY A 127 -24.15 -9.24 -2.89
C GLY A 127 -24.50 -10.25 -1.81
N PRO A 128 -23.64 -11.24 -1.55
CA PRO A 128 -23.80 -12.21 -0.47
C PRO A 128 -23.66 -11.62 0.93
N MET A 129 -22.96 -10.49 1.06
CA MET A 129 -22.82 -9.71 2.31
C MET A 129 -22.86 -8.20 1.99
N PRO A 130 -23.18 -7.34 2.97
CA PRO A 130 -22.98 -5.90 2.82
C PRO A 130 -21.54 -5.57 2.46
N LEU A 131 -21.36 -4.62 1.54
CA LEU A 131 -20.06 -4.07 1.14
C LEU A 131 -19.85 -2.73 1.82
N LEU A 132 -18.68 -2.49 2.42
CA LEU A 132 -18.24 -1.19 2.91
C LEU A 132 -17.10 -0.68 2.02
N VAL A 133 -17.35 0.36 1.26
CA VAL A 133 -16.31 1.05 0.50
C VAL A 133 -15.54 1.97 1.45
N VAL A 134 -14.24 1.87 1.43
CA VAL A 134 -13.30 2.71 2.18
C VAL A 134 -12.54 3.57 1.16
N LEU A 135 -12.93 4.83 1.04
CA LEU A 135 -12.19 5.82 0.27
C LEU A 135 -11.12 6.41 1.19
N GLN A 136 -9.89 5.94 1.01
CA GLN A 136 -8.78 6.24 1.90
C GLN A 136 -7.96 7.42 1.37
N PRO A 137 -7.70 8.47 2.17
CA PRO A 137 -6.79 9.55 1.80
C PRO A 137 -5.33 9.21 2.15
N ARG A 138 -4.38 10.02 1.65
CA ARG A 138 -2.99 10.10 2.10
C ARG A 138 -2.27 8.74 2.16
N GLU A 139 -2.30 7.98 1.05
CA GLU A 139 -1.49 6.77 0.93
C GLU A 139 -0.01 7.11 0.73
N GLU A 140 0.26 8.15 -0.09
CA GLU A 140 1.59 8.52 -0.58
C GLU A 140 2.39 9.40 0.40
N THR A 141 1.82 9.75 1.56
CA THR A 141 2.48 10.66 2.53
C THR A 141 2.23 10.27 3.98
N TYR A 142 3.09 10.77 4.87
CA TYR A 142 2.90 10.71 6.33
C TYR A 142 2.28 12.01 6.88
N PRO A 143 1.38 11.91 7.88
CA PRO A 143 0.85 10.68 8.49
C PRO A 143 -0.08 9.93 7.55
N SER A 144 0.04 8.58 7.52
CA SER A 144 -0.72 7.70 6.65
C SER A 144 -2.21 7.71 6.95
N GLY A 145 -3.03 7.77 5.88
CA GLY A 145 -4.49 7.72 6.01
C GLY A 145 -5.00 6.37 6.50
N ALA A 146 -4.40 5.25 6.10
CA ALA A 146 -4.79 3.92 6.60
C ALA A 146 -4.57 3.78 8.10
N LYS A 147 -3.49 4.36 8.65
CA LYS A 147 -3.24 4.39 10.09
C LYS A 147 -4.33 5.16 10.82
N ASP A 148 -4.77 6.29 10.29
CA ASP A 148 -5.82 7.11 10.88
C ASP A 148 -7.17 6.39 10.81
N VAL A 149 -7.51 5.75 9.67
CA VAL A 149 -8.72 4.93 9.52
C VAL A 149 -8.74 3.79 10.55
N THR A 150 -7.66 3.03 10.68
CA THR A 150 -7.60 1.90 11.61
C THR A 150 -7.65 2.34 13.07
N SER A 151 -6.98 3.44 13.41
CA SER A 151 -6.93 4.00 14.77
C SER A 151 -8.25 4.64 15.20
N SER A 152 -9.10 5.07 14.28
CA SER A 152 -10.40 5.68 14.57
C SER A 152 -11.42 4.72 15.18
N GLY A 153 -11.19 3.40 15.10
CA GLY A 153 -12.12 2.37 15.52
C GLY A 153 -13.40 2.29 14.66
N VAL A 154 -13.41 2.90 13.48
CA VAL A 154 -14.60 2.95 12.61
C VAL A 154 -14.92 1.58 12.01
N LEU A 155 -13.90 0.79 11.64
CA LEU A 155 -14.09 -0.52 11.01
C LEU A 155 -14.88 -1.50 11.91
N PRO A 156 -14.51 -1.75 13.18
CA PRO A 156 -15.30 -2.60 14.06
C PRO A 156 -16.70 -2.04 14.34
N ARG A 157 -16.87 -0.71 14.42
CA ARG A 157 -18.22 -0.11 14.59
C ARG A 157 -19.16 -0.40 13.43
N HIS A 158 -18.61 -0.56 12.21
CA HIS A 158 -19.37 -0.93 11.02
C HIS A 158 -19.40 -2.44 10.75
N GLY A 159 -18.92 -3.27 11.70
CA GLY A 159 -18.98 -4.72 11.61
C GLY A 159 -18.10 -5.32 10.51
N VAL A 160 -16.99 -4.65 10.14
CA VAL A 160 -16.07 -5.14 9.11
C VAL A 160 -15.45 -6.47 9.54
N ARG A 161 -15.54 -7.49 8.67
CA ARG A 161 -14.99 -8.83 8.88
C ARG A 161 -13.70 -9.08 8.13
N ALA A 162 -13.52 -8.44 6.99
CA ALA A 162 -12.31 -8.51 6.18
C ALA A 162 -12.16 -7.22 5.36
N MET A 163 -10.91 -6.91 4.98
CA MET A 163 -10.55 -5.81 4.09
C MET A 163 -9.90 -6.35 2.84
N ILE A 164 -10.37 -5.91 1.68
CA ILE A 164 -9.80 -6.26 0.37
C ILE A 164 -9.28 -4.98 -0.30
N GLY A 165 -8.05 -5.03 -0.76
CA GLY A 165 -7.44 -4.01 -1.62
C GLY A 165 -6.96 -4.64 -2.93
N ALA A 166 -6.81 -3.81 -3.95
CA ALA A 166 -6.16 -4.21 -5.20
C ALA A 166 -5.27 -3.06 -5.67
N HIS A 167 -4.04 -3.38 -6.05
CA HIS A 167 -3.09 -2.41 -6.57
C HIS A 167 -2.55 -2.86 -7.93
N VAL A 168 -2.50 -1.96 -8.90
CA VAL A 168 -1.90 -2.22 -10.21
C VAL A 168 -0.39 -2.43 -10.09
N GLN A 169 0.14 -3.41 -10.82
CA GLN A 169 1.54 -3.80 -10.67
C GLN A 169 2.23 -4.03 -12.03
N PRO A 170 3.10 -3.10 -12.46
CA PRO A 170 3.76 -3.18 -13.75
C PRO A 170 4.72 -4.36 -13.95
N VAL A 171 5.26 -4.92 -12.86
CA VAL A 171 6.16 -6.09 -12.97
C VAL A 171 5.42 -7.39 -13.25
N LEU A 172 4.08 -7.40 -13.07
CA LEU A 172 3.22 -8.52 -13.43
C LEU A 172 2.66 -8.34 -14.83
N GLN A 173 2.62 -9.44 -15.57
CA GLN A 173 2.00 -9.47 -16.89
C GLN A 173 0.50 -9.15 -16.80
N ASP A 174 -0.02 -8.41 -17.78
CA ASP A 174 -1.45 -8.14 -17.91
C ASP A 174 -2.28 -9.43 -17.92
N GLY A 175 -3.44 -9.38 -17.25
CA GLY A 175 -4.32 -10.53 -17.07
C GLY A 175 -3.95 -11.47 -15.91
N LEU A 176 -2.80 -11.27 -15.27
CA LEU A 176 -2.40 -12.02 -14.08
C LEU A 176 -2.65 -11.22 -12.80
N VAL A 177 -2.98 -11.93 -11.72
CA VAL A 177 -3.14 -11.36 -10.38
C VAL A 177 -2.26 -12.14 -9.41
N ALA A 178 -1.35 -11.49 -8.70
CA ALA A 178 -0.67 -12.09 -7.56
C ALA A 178 -1.58 -11.99 -6.33
N CYS A 179 -1.80 -13.16 -5.71
CA CYS A 179 -2.72 -13.34 -4.59
C CYS A 179 -2.09 -14.31 -3.58
N ASP A 180 -0.96 -13.88 -3.00
CA ASP A 180 -0.20 -14.72 -2.09
C ASP A 180 -0.54 -14.44 -0.64
N GLY A 181 -0.62 -15.49 0.19
CA GLY A 181 -0.74 -15.36 1.63
C GLY A 181 0.61 -15.08 2.29
N GLY A 182 0.62 -14.45 3.46
CA GLY A 182 1.83 -14.09 4.18
C GLY A 182 2.34 -12.69 3.84
N VAL A 183 3.62 -12.41 4.11
CA VAL A 183 4.19 -11.08 3.91
C VAL A 183 4.48 -10.85 2.43
N VAL A 184 3.89 -9.81 1.86
CA VAL A 184 4.02 -9.45 0.43
C VAL A 184 4.79 -8.13 0.21
N ASN A 185 4.67 -7.15 1.13
CA ASN A 185 5.45 -5.92 1.10
C ASN A 185 6.23 -5.73 2.40
N ALA A 186 7.36 -5.03 2.33
CA ALA A 186 8.22 -4.75 3.48
C ALA A 186 7.64 -3.65 4.37
N ALA A 187 8.02 -3.69 5.66
CA ALA A 187 7.96 -2.51 6.51
C ALA A 187 8.89 -1.43 5.97
N ALA A 188 8.54 -0.17 6.17
CA ALA A 188 9.38 0.97 5.81
C ALA A 188 9.61 1.87 7.02
N ASP A 189 10.87 2.21 7.26
CA ASP A 189 11.28 3.21 8.23
C ASP A 189 12.14 4.26 7.55
N GLU A 190 11.97 5.51 7.93
CA GLU A 190 12.94 6.55 7.62
C GLU A 190 13.87 6.78 8.80
N PHE A 191 15.12 7.12 8.53
CA PHE A 191 16.04 7.51 9.58
C PHE A 191 16.84 8.76 9.24
N VAL A 192 17.20 9.48 10.30
CA VAL A 192 18.12 10.61 10.26
C VAL A 192 19.25 10.36 11.23
N VAL A 193 20.47 10.47 10.75
CA VAL A 193 21.67 10.38 11.58
C VAL A 193 22.39 11.72 11.55
N THR A 194 22.59 12.32 12.71
CA THR A 194 23.33 13.57 12.87
C THR A 194 24.64 13.29 13.60
N MET A 195 25.77 13.51 12.92
CA MET A 195 27.10 13.47 13.52
C MET A 195 27.47 14.87 13.98
N ARG A 196 27.86 15.01 15.25
CA ARG A 196 28.35 16.26 15.83
C ARG A 196 29.79 16.12 16.22
N GLY A 197 30.63 17.02 15.72
CA GLY A 197 32.06 17.05 15.98
C GLY A 197 32.50 18.41 16.50
N ARG A 198 33.75 18.74 16.22
CA ARG A 198 34.33 20.05 16.47
C ARG A 198 34.98 20.55 15.19
N GLY A 199 34.41 21.61 14.61
CA GLY A 199 34.89 22.25 13.41
C GLY A 199 36.21 23.00 13.60
N GLY A 200 36.76 23.46 12.49
CA GLY A 200 37.98 24.24 12.51
C GLY A 200 38.65 24.38 11.14
N HIS A 201 39.82 25.00 11.15
CA HIS A 201 40.59 25.20 9.91
C HIS A 201 41.16 23.86 9.42
N ALA A 202 40.92 23.51 8.15
CA ALA A 202 41.30 22.22 7.58
C ALA A 202 42.82 21.91 7.62
N ALA A 203 43.67 22.93 7.74
CA ALA A 203 45.13 22.74 7.90
C ALA A 203 45.54 22.27 9.31
N TYR A 204 44.60 22.28 10.29
CA TYR A 204 44.88 21.88 11.67
C TYR A 204 43.92 20.75 12.13
N PRO A 205 43.88 19.60 11.42
CA PRO A 205 42.95 18.50 11.70
C PRO A 205 43.08 17.92 13.10
N HIS A 206 44.24 18.01 13.73
CA HIS A 206 44.51 17.56 15.09
C HIS A 206 43.79 18.40 16.20
N LEU A 207 43.22 19.55 15.81
CA LEU A 207 42.42 20.40 16.70
C LEU A 207 40.92 20.23 16.47
N THR A 208 40.52 19.40 15.52
CA THR A 208 39.12 19.15 15.15
C THR A 208 38.65 17.75 15.53
N ALA A 209 37.35 17.52 15.48
CA ALA A 209 36.73 16.19 15.43
C ALA A 209 35.83 16.20 14.20
N ASP A 210 36.19 15.44 13.18
CA ASP A 210 35.63 15.58 11.84
C ASP A 210 34.32 14.79 11.65
N PRO A 211 33.14 15.42 11.65
CA PRO A 211 31.89 14.74 11.45
C PRO A 211 31.66 14.35 9.97
N VAL A 212 32.36 14.93 9.02
CA VAL A 212 32.28 14.58 7.58
C VAL A 212 32.83 13.18 7.39
N LEU A 213 34.03 12.94 7.92
CA LEU A 213 34.69 11.64 7.82
C LEU A 213 33.92 10.57 8.63
N ALA A 214 33.40 10.93 9.83
CA ALA A 214 32.54 10.06 10.63
C ALA A 214 31.27 9.65 9.84
N LEU A 215 30.61 10.60 9.19
CA LEU A 215 29.41 10.33 8.43
C LEU A 215 29.67 9.47 7.19
N ALA A 216 30.77 9.70 6.49
CA ALA A 216 31.19 8.88 5.36
C ALA A 216 31.45 7.41 5.78
N GLN A 217 32.16 7.21 6.91
CA GLN A 217 32.39 5.88 7.44
C GLN A 217 31.08 5.22 7.92
N PHE A 218 30.17 5.97 8.54
CA PHE A 218 28.86 5.46 8.90
C PHE A 218 28.11 4.94 7.66
N ALA A 219 28.10 5.69 6.55
CA ALA A 219 27.42 5.29 5.33
C ALA A 219 27.90 3.93 4.80
N VAL A 220 29.20 3.67 4.86
CA VAL A 220 29.78 2.37 4.50
C VAL A 220 29.45 1.31 5.56
N SER A 221 29.61 1.64 6.84
CA SER A 221 29.42 0.68 7.95
C SER A 221 27.96 0.25 8.11
N ALA A 222 27.00 1.11 7.80
CA ALA A 222 25.57 0.80 7.85
C ALA A 222 25.17 -0.37 6.91
N GLN A 223 25.94 -0.62 5.84
CA GLN A 223 25.70 -1.76 4.97
C GLN A 223 25.91 -3.12 5.64
N GLN A 224 26.60 -3.16 6.80
CA GLN A 224 26.74 -4.35 7.63
C GLN A 224 25.39 -4.83 8.19
N ILE A 225 24.40 -3.94 8.31
CA ILE A 225 23.08 -4.31 8.78
C ILE A 225 22.50 -5.40 7.87
N VAL A 226 22.54 -5.20 6.57
CA VAL A 226 22.05 -6.18 5.59
C VAL A 226 22.95 -7.41 5.51
N SER A 227 24.28 -7.19 5.45
CA SER A 227 25.23 -8.29 5.15
C SER A 227 25.62 -9.12 6.36
N ARG A 228 25.47 -8.64 7.61
CA ARG A 228 25.97 -9.27 8.82
C ARG A 228 25.00 -9.34 9.99
N THR A 229 23.88 -8.57 9.96
CA THR A 229 22.92 -8.51 11.07
C THR A 229 21.57 -9.09 10.67
N ALA A 230 21.04 -8.73 9.52
CA ALA A 230 19.77 -9.27 9.01
C ALA A 230 19.87 -10.77 8.72
N ASN A 231 18.79 -11.51 8.95
CA ASN A 231 18.69 -12.89 8.50
C ASN A 231 18.71 -12.93 6.96
N PRO A 232 19.65 -13.64 6.31
CA PRO A 232 19.84 -13.62 4.87
C PRO A 232 18.65 -14.17 4.06
N ILE A 233 17.75 -14.92 4.67
CA ILE A 233 16.51 -15.41 4.02
C ILE A 233 15.35 -14.41 4.13
N VAL A 234 15.52 -13.28 4.83
CA VAL A 234 14.50 -12.24 4.99
C VAL A 234 14.95 -11.01 4.22
N PRO A 235 14.26 -10.61 3.16
CA PRO A 235 14.58 -9.41 2.41
C PRO A 235 14.66 -8.19 3.34
N THR A 236 15.80 -7.51 3.28
CA THR A 236 16.11 -6.34 4.09
C THR A 236 16.92 -5.35 3.26
N VAL A 237 16.56 -4.07 3.32
CA VAL A 237 17.22 -3.00 2.57
C VAL A 237 17.59 -1.86 3.52
N VAL A 238 18.82 -1.37 3.39
CA VAL A 238 19.28 -0.11 4.02
C VAL A 238 19.81 0.78 2.91
N THR A 239 19.15 1.92 2.71
CA THR A 239 19.57 2.90 1.70
C THR A 239 19.81 4.24 2.37
N ILE A 240 20.95 4.86 2.07
CA ILE A 240 21.24 6.24 2.45
C ILE A 240 21.05 7.10 1.19
N GLY A 241 19.97 7.87 1.16
CA GLY A 241 19.58 8.70 0.02
C GLY A 241 20.18 10.10 0.06
N SER A 242 20.68 10.56 1.22
CA SER A 242 21.24 11.90 1.36
C SER A 242 22.37 11.94 2.38
N LEU A 243 23.46 12.61 2.00
CA LEU A 243 24.56 12.99 2.89
C LEU A 243 24.80 14.49 2.73
N ARG A 244 24.85 15.22 3.84
CA ARG A 244 25.10 16.68 3.86
C ARG A 244 26.12 17.01 4.93
N ALA A 245 27.17 17.76 4.56
CA ALA A 245 28.25 18.15 5.47
C ALA A 245 29.06 19.30 4.90
N GLY A 246 29.17 20.41 5.64
CA GLY A 246 30.02 21.54 5.31
C GLY A 246 29.75 22.22 3.97
N ASP A 247 30.26 23.47 3.83
CA ASP A 247 30.05 24.27 2.63
C ASP A 247 31.40 24.79 2.06
N ALA A 248 32.50 24.64 2.81
CA ALA A 248 33.80 25.18 2.45
C ALA A 248 34.89 24.11 2.45
N ALA A 249 35.73 24.09 1.41
CA ALA A 249 36.79 23.11 1.26
C ALA A 249 37.93 23.23 2.30
N ASN A 250 38.10 24.42 2.91
CA ASN A 250 39.18 24.72 3.87
C ASN A 250 38.74 24.77 5.34
N ALA A 251 37.51 24.28 5.65
CA ALA A 251 36.98 24.24 7.00
C ALA A 251 36.28 22.90 7.28
N THR A 252 36.58 22.29 8.42
CA THR A 252 35.80 21.19 8.97
C THR A 252 34.55 21.72 9.62
N PRO A 253 33.33 21.25 9.29
CA PRO A 253 32.09 21.68 9.93
C PRO A 253 31.93 21.09 11.32
N ASP A 254 30.98 21.59 12.10
CA ASP A 254 30.59 21.03 13.39
C ASP A 254 29.55 19.91 13.27
N ILE A 255 28.81 19.84 12.18
CA ILE A 255 27.67 18.96 11.98
C ILE A 255 27.70 18.34 10.57
N ALA A 256 27.35 17.04 10.51
CA ALA A 256 27.06 16.33 9.25
C ALA A 256 25.83 15.45 9.44
N THR A 257 25.00 15.30 8.41
CA THR A 257 23.70 14.63 8.49
C THR A 257 23.51 13.63 7.34
N ALA A 258 23.07 12.41 7.66
CA ALA A 258 22.58 11.41 6.71
C ALA A 258 21.08 11.23 6.86
N ARG A 259 20.39 10.99 5.73
CA ARG A 259 18.99 10.52 5.70
C ARG A 259 18.90 9.26 4.86
N GLY A 260 18.09 8.31 5.31
CA GLY A 260 17.94 7.05 4.63
C GLY A 260 16.69 6.30 5.01
N THR A 261 16.52 5.12 4.43
CA THR A 261 15.42 4.20 4.69
C THR A 261 15.92 2.83 5.12
N LEU A 262 15.19 2.19 6.03
CA LEU A 262 15.36 0.80 6.42
C LEU A 262 14.07 0.05 6.11
N ARG A 263 14.17 -1.02 5.33
CA ARG A 263 13.03 -1.85 4.94
C ARG A 263 13.29 -3.30 5.30
N THR A 264 12.26 -4.01 5.76
CA THR A 264 12.37 -5.43 6.08
C THR A 264 11.01 -6.13 5.98
N MET A 265 11.00 -7.36 5.48
CA MET A 265 9.80 -8.20 5.44
C MET A 265 9.51 -8.88 6.80
N SER A 266 10.24 -8.54 7.87
CA SER A 266 10.06 -9.14 9.18
C SER A 266 9.79 -8.11 10.27
N GLN A 267 8.56 -8.09 10.77
CA GLN A 267 8.20 -7.25 11.91
C GLN A 267 9.01 -7.58 13.17
N THR A 268 9.42 -8.84 13.35
CA THR A 268 10.20 -9.26 14.52
C THR A 268 11.65 -8.82 14.46
N GLN A 269 12.25 -8.70 13.27
CA GLN A 269 13.62 -8.21 13.09
C GLN A 269 13.71 -6.67 13.12
N ARG A 270 12.63 -5.97 12.75
CA ARG A 270 12.61 -4.51 12.59
C ARG A 270 13.21 -3.74 13.78
N PRO A 271 12.83 -3.99 15.05
CA PRO A 271 13.42 -3.27 16.20
C PRO A 271 14.93 -3.53 16.36
N MET A 272 15.38 -4.76 16.13
CA MET A 272 16.79 -5.12 16.21
C MET A 272 17.61 -4.39 15.13
N LEU A 273 17.10 -4.29 13.91
CA LEU A 273 17.78 -3.59 12.81
C LEU A 273 17.88 -2.08 13.08
N GLN A 274 16.82 -1.47 13.65
CA GLN A 274 16.82 -0.07 14.08
C GLN A 274 17.84 0.18 15.19
N ALA A 275 17.89 -0.70 16.21
CA ALA A 275 18.87 -0.61 17.29
C ALA A 275 20.30 -0.74 16.72
N ARG A 276 20.53 -1.66 15.79
CA ARG A 276 21.84 -1.85 15.16
C ARG A 276 22.31 -0.63 14.38
N LEU A 277 21.39 0.08 13.71
CA LEU A 277 21.68 1.34 13.04
C LEU A 277 22.25 2.38 14.04
N ALA A 278 21.60 2.52 15.17
CA ALA A 278 22.04 3.44 16.24
C ALA A 278 23.39 3.05 16.85
N GLU A 279 23.61 1.76 17.08
CA GLU A 279 24.89 1.22 17.60
C GLU A 279 26.03 1.52 16.62
N ILE A 280 25.84 1.29 15.31
CA ILE A 280 26.85 1.58 14.28
C ILE A 280 27.15 3.07 14.24
N ALA A 281 26.12 3.92 14.25
CA ALA A 281 26.30 5.37 14.23
C ALA A 281 27.12 5.85 15.44
N THR A 282 26.75 5.37 16.64
CA THR A 282 27.44 5.71 17.88
C THR A 282 28.90 5.21 17.88
N GLY A 283 29.13 3.96 17.50
CA GLY A 283 30.48 3.38 17.45
C GLY A 283 31.39 4.11 16.47
N VAL A 284 30.89 4.45 15.29
CA VAL A 284 31.65 5.23 14.29
C VAL A 284 31.92 6.64 14.82
N ALA A 285 30.94 7.34 15.37
CA ALA A 285 31.14 8.66 15.91
C ALA A 285 32.26 8.69 16.97
N MET A 286 32.25 7.74 17.89
CA MET A 286 33.28 7.61 18.93
C MET A 286 34.70 7.45 18.35
N THR A 287 34.88 6.69 17.25
CA THR A 287 36.21 6.51 16.63
C THR A 287 36.76 7.80 16.01
N HIS A 288 35.89 8.78 15.74
CA HIS A 288 36.25 10.09 15.18
C HIS A 288 36.22 11.22 16.22
N GLY A 289 36.04 10.90 17.52
CA GLY A 289 35.90 11.91 18.56
C GLY A 289 34.63 12.75 18.44
N CYS A 290 33.63 12.24 17.72
CA CYS A 290 32.32 12.83 17.50
C CYS A 290 31.24 12.17 18.38
N THR A 291 30.04 12.74 18.36
CA THR A 291 28.81 12.12 18.88
C THR A 291 27.82 11.88 17.74
N ALA A 292 26.95 10.89 17.90
CA ALA A 292 25.87 10.62 16.96
C ALA A 292 24.51 10.71 17.64
N GLU A 293 23.55 11.28 16.95
CA GLU A 293 22.14 11.25 17.25
C GLU A 293 21.40 10.54 16.10
N VAL A 294 20.56 9.55 16.44
CA VAL A 294 19.80 8.78 15.47
C VAL A 294 18.33 8.91 15.78
N THR A 295 17.56 9.42 14.82
CA THR A 295 16.10 9.46 14.87
C THR A 295 15.57 8.47 13.86
N VAL A 296 14.70 7.56 14.28
CA VAL A 296 13.95 6.66 13.38
C VAL A 296 12.49 7.05 13.41
N LEU A 297 11.97 7.33 12.24
CA LEU A 297 10.55 7.58 11.99
C LEU A 297 9.95 6.25 11.50
N ALA A 298 9.19 5.60 12.37
CA ALA A 298 8.54 4.35 12.03
C ALA A 298 7.40 4.62 11.03
N GLY A 299 7.51 4.05 9.86
CA GLY A 299 6.47 4.01 8.83
C GLY A 299 5.64 2.72 8.91
N GLU A 300 5.18 2.23 7.75
CA GLU A 300 4.29 1.09 7.63
C GLU A 300 4.89 -0.19 8.24
N PRO A 301 4.05 -1.05 8.85
CA PRO A 301 4.43 -2.43 9.13
C PRO A 301 4.58 -3.24 7.84
N PRO A 302 5.10 -4.49 7.88
CA PRO A 302 5.05 -5.36 6.71
C PRO A 302 3.59 -5.65 6.34
N LEU A 303 3.24 -5.52 5.06
CA LEU A 303 1.93 -5.92 4.57
C LEU A 303 1.84 -7.45 4.57
N ARG A 304 0.88 -7.96 5.36
CA ARG A 304 0.68 -9.40 5.53
C ARG A 304 -0.71 -9.81 5.10
N ASN A 305 -0.83 -10.44 3.96
CA ASN A 305 -2.07 -11.03 3.49
C ASN A 305 -2.52 -12.21 4.35
N ASP A 306 -3.82 -12.27 4.64
CA ASP A 306 -4.43 -13.46 5.27
C ASP A 306 -4.36 -14.65 4.31
N ALA A 307 -3.79 -15.78 4.79
CA ALA A 307 -3.50 -16.93 3.95
C ALA A 307 -4.79 -17.63 3.46
N ARG A 308 -5.84 -17.67 4.29
CA ARG A 308 -7.13 -18.27 3.93
C ARG A 308 -7.87 -17.43 2.89
N LEU A 309 -7.87 -16.09 3.07
CA LEU A 309 -8.42 -15.17 2.06
C LEU A 309 -7.70 -15.33 0.72
N ALA A 310 -6.37 -15.39 0.73
CA ALA A 310 -5.57 -15.55 -0.48
C ALA A 310 -5.90 -16.87 -1.21
N GLU A 311 -5.94 -17.99 -0.48
CA GLU A 311 -6.27 -19.30 -1.04
C GLU A 311 -7.66 -19.32 -1.68
N VAL A 312 -8.69 -18.84 -0.95
CA VAL A 312 -10.07 -18.85 -1.45
C VAL A 312 -10.21 -17.89 -2.63
N THR A 313 -9.60 -16.70 -2.56
CA THR A 313 -9.62 -15.71 -3.65
C THR A 313 -8.99 -16.28 -4.93
N SER A 314 -7.86 -17.00 -4.83
CA SER A 314 -7.21 -17.61 -5.99
C SER A 314 -8.14 -18.56 -6.77
N ARG A 315 -9.06 -19.27 -6.08
CA ARG A 315 -10.08 -20.11 -6.73
C ARG A 315 -11.11 -19.29 -7.50
N HIS A 316 -11.52 -18.13 -6.96
CA HIS A 316 -12.49 -17.25 -7.62
C HIS A 316 -11.91 -16.51 -8.84
N LEU A 317 -10.60 -16.21 -8.86
CA LEU A 317 -9.95 -15.47 -9.97
C LEU A 317 -10.17 -16.16 -11.31
N GLY A 318 -9.96 -17.49 -11.37
CA GLY A 318 -10.14 -18.29 -12.60
C GLY A 318 -11.56 -18.21 -13.14
N GLY A 319 -12.57 -18.28 -12.26
CA GLY A 319 -14.00 -18.15 -12.62
C GLY A 319 -14.38 -16.76 -13.16
N LEU A 320 -13.55 -15.74 -12.89
CA LEU A 320 -13.71 -14.38 -13.36
C LEU A 320 -12.79 -14.02 -14.54
N GLY A 321 -12.12 -15.03 -15.14
CA GLY A 321 -11.28 -14.86 -16.32
C GLY A 321 -9.93 -14.19 -16.05
N LEU A 322 -9.42 -14.27 -14.81
CA LEU A 322 -8.10 -13.80 -14.42
C LEU A 322 -7.17 -14.96 -14.12
N GLY A 323 -5.92 -14.88 -14.57
CA GLY A 323 -4.88 -15.84 -14.22
C GLY A 323 -4.29 -15.56 -12.84
N VAL A 324 -3.95 -16.61 -12.09
CA VAL A 324 -3.15 -16.45 -10.87
C VAL A 324 -1.69 -16.34 -11.28
N GLY A 325 -1.05 -15.23 -10.93
CA GLY A 325 0.37 -14.99 -11.12
C GLY A 325 1.24 -15.78 -10.15
N GLY A 326 2.54 -15.79 -10.39
CA GLY A 326 3.51 -16.28 -9.41
C GLY A 326 3.59 -15.37 -8.20
N PRO A 327 4.26 -15.82 -7.11
CA PRO A 327 4.37 -15.03 -5.90
C PRO A 327 5.06 -13.68 -6.14
N LEU A 328 4.44 -12.63 -5.62
CA LEU A 328 4.98 -11.28 -5.65
C LEU A 328 5.42 -10.87 -4.25
N HIS A 329 6.71 -10.61 -4.11
CA HIS A 329 7.28 -10.01 -2.91
C HIS A 329 8.02 -8.73 -3.29
N SER A 330 7.73 -7.63 -2.60
CA SER A 330 8.33 -6.32 -2.88
C SER A 330 8.92 -5.71 -1.62
N CYS A 331 10.08 -5.06 -1.75
CA CYS A 331 10.59 -4.17 -0.70
C CYS A 331 9.94 -2.77 -0.77
N GLY A 332 8.97 -2.54 -1.65
CA GLY A 332 8.03 -1.44 -1.54
C GLY A 332 7.20 -1.53 -0.27
N ALA A 333 6.63 -0.44 0.17
CA ALA A 333 5.67 -0.39 1.25
C ALA A 333 4.32 0.10 0.72
N ASP A 334 3.25 -0.26 1.40
CA ASP A 334 1.89 0.22 1.15
C ASP A 334 1.20 0.32 2.52
N ASP A 335 0.56 1.42 2.78
CA ASP A 335 -0.08 1.68 4.07
C ASP A 335 -1.32 0.80 4.32
N PHE A 336 -1.79 0.05 3.33
CA PHE A 336 -2.74 -1.05 3.52
C PHE A 336 -2.28 -2.05 4.60
N ALA A 337 -0.99 -2.10 4.84
CA ALA A 337 -0.39 -2.89 5.91
C ALA A 337 -1.04 -2.63 7.28
N TYR A 338 -1.48 -1.40 7.58
CA TYR A 338 -2.16 -1.10 8.84
C TYR A 338 -3.50 -1.83 8.98
N PHE A 339 -4.22 -2.09 7.89
CA PHE A 339 -5.43 -2.91 7.93
C PHE A 339 -5.11 -4.35 8.29
N THR A 340 -3.98 -4.88 7.81
CA THR A 340 -3.56 -6.27 8.10
C THR A 340 -3.19 -6.51 9.56
N GLU A 341 -2.92 -5.45 10.32
CA GLU A 341 -2.64 -5.52 11.76
C GLU A 341 -3.92 -5.65 12.61
N VAL A 342 -5.08 -5.27 12.09
CA VAL A 342 -6.32 -5.14 12.88
C VAL A 342 -7.44 -6.10 12.46
N LEU A 343 -7.37 -6.66 11.26
CA LEU A 343 -8.37 -7.60 10.75
C LEU A 343 -7.80 -8.48 9.61
N PRO A 344 -8.45 -9.59 9.27
CA PRO A 344 -8.10 -10.36 8.07
C PRO A 344 -8.16 -9.46 6.84
N ALA A 345 -7.04 -9.33 6.13
CA ALA A 345 -6.94 -8.44 4.97
C ALA A 345 -6.15 -9.07 3.82
N LEU A 346 -6.48 -8.66 2.61
CA LEU A 346 -5.86 -9.17 1.38
C LEU A 346 -5.62 -8.02 0.41
N MET A 347 -4.36 -7.79 0.06
CA MET A 347 -3.95 -6.97 -1.07
C MET A 347 -3.69 -7.85 -2.27
N LEU A 348 -4.35 -7.55 -3.37
CA LEU A 348 -4.22 -8.20 -4.67
C LEU A 348 -3.36 -7.31 -5.58
N PHE A 349 -2.34 -7.88 -6.22
CA PHE A 349 -1.56 -7.13 -7.20
C PHE A 349 -2.01 -7.51 -8.61
N VAL A 350 -2.55 -6.54 -9.33
CA VAL A 350 -3.12 -6.71 -10.67
C VAL A 350 -2.08 -6.35 -11.72
N GLY A 351 -1.69 -7.31 -12.54
CA GLY A 351 -0.73 -7.11 -13.60
C GLY A 351 -1.23 -6.13 -14.66
N VAL A 352 -0.36 -5.19 -15.03
CA VAL A 352 -0.59 -4.20 -16.10
C VAL A 352 0.60 -4.12 -17.04
N GLY A 353 1.63 -4.92 -16.79
CA GLY A 353 2.92 -4.83 -17.45
C GLY A 353 3.01 -5.64 -18.73
N ASP A 354 3.81 -5.11 -19.64
CA ASP A 354 4.46 -5.85 -20.72
C ASP A 354 5.83 -6.44 -20.28
N GLY A 355 6.19 -6.21 -18.99
CA GLY A 355 7.45 -6.64 -18.36
C GLY A 355 8.63 -5.69 -18.55
N ILE A 356 8.51 -4.57 -19.28
CA ILE A 356 9.67 -3.77 -19.68
C ILE A 356 9.49 -2.25 -19.54
N SER A 357 8.33 -1.67 -19.86
CA SER A 357 8.23 -0.22 -20.11
C SER A 357 7.56 0.58 -19.00
N MET A 358 6.57 0.06 -18.31
CA MET A 358 5.83 0.81 -17.29
C MET A 358 6.47 0.73 -15.91
N ARG A 359 6.49 1.85 -15.18
CA ARG A 359 6.95 1.94 -13.79
C ARG A 359 5.99 2.80 -12.99
N LEU A 360 5.70 2.37 -11.76
CA LEU A 360 5.00 3.23 -10.81
C LEU A 360 5.82 4.50 -10.55
N HIS A 361 5.15 5.61 -10.30
CA HIS A 361 5.73 6.94 -10.05
C HIS A 361 6.50 7.52 -11.25
N ASP A 362 6.29 6.97 -12.46
CA ASP A 362 6.83 7.52 -13.70
C ASP A 362 5.84 8.51 -14.32
N HIS A 363 6.34 9.59 -14.89
CA HIS A 363 5.53 10.64 -15.52
C HIS A 363 4.82 10.18 -16.82
N GLU A 364 5.16 9.00 -17.34
CA GLU A 364 4.51 8.35 -18.48
C GLU A 364 3.68 7.13 -18.06
N PHE A 365 3.50 6.87 -16.74
CA PHE A 365 2.73 5.74 -16.26
C PHE A 365 1.25 5.86 -16.62
N LEU A 366 0.77 5.00 -17.49
CA LEU A 366 -0.62 4.99 -17.94
C LEU A 366 -1.10 3.57 -18.24
N PRO A 367 -1.68 2.87 -17.26
CA PRO A 367 -2.27 1.56 -17.49
C PRO A 367 -3.41 1.63 -18.53
N PRO A 368 -3.59 0.63 -19.40
CA PRO A 368 -4.68 0.61 -20.37
C PRO A 368 -6.05 0.56 -19.68
N ASP A 369 -7.10 1.04 -20.34
CA ASP A 369 -8.45 1.16 -19.75
C ASP A 369 -9.05 -0.17 -19.31
N HIS A 370 -8.71 -1.29 -19.96
CA HIS A 370 -9.18 -2.59 -19.55
C HIS A 370 -8.66 -3.03 -18.17
N THR A 371 -7.64 -2.35 -17.63
CA THR A 371 -7.14 -2.56 -16.27
C THR A 371 -8.23 -2.29 -15.22
N VAL A 372 -9.15 -1.36 -15.48
CA VAL A 372 -10.32 -1.14 -14.60
C VAL A 372 -11.13 -2.42 -14.44
N ARG A 373 -11.37 -3.16 -15.57
CA ARG A 373 -12.05 -4.46 -15.55
C ARG A 373 -11.28 -5.48 -14.72
N SER A 374 -9.97 -5.62 -14.98
CA SER A 374 -9.13 -6.61 -14.30
C SER A 374 -9.09 -6.36 -12.79
N THR A 375 -8.93 -5.10 -12.39
CA THR A 375 -8.94 -4.69 -10.98
C THR A 375 -10.30 -4.91 -10.32
N ALA A 376 -11.40 -4.54 -10.99
CA ALA A 376 -12.76 -4.74 -10.46
C ALA A 376 -13.09 -6.24 -10.31
N ARG A 377 -12.65 -7.10 -11.23
CA ARG A 377 -12.80 -8.55 -11.13
C ARG A 377 -11.95 -9.15 -10.02
N ALA A 378 -10.72 -8.65 -9.82
CA ALA A 378 -9.87 -9.06 -8.70
C ALA A 378 -10.52 -8.71 -7.36
N LEU A 379 -11.03 -7.48 -7.21
CA LEU A 379 -11.80 -7.07 -6.02
C LEU A 379 -13.06 -7.90 -5.81
N LEU A 380 -13.79 -8.23 -6.89
CA LEU A 380 -14.97 -9.12 -6.81
C LEU A 380 -14.57 -10.52 -6.33
N ALA A 381 -13.44 -11.08 -6.80
CA ALA A 381 -12.92 -12.36 -6.33
C ALA A 381 -12.65 -12.32 -4.82
N GLY A 382 -11.96 -11.28 -4.34
CA GLY A 382 -11.67 -11.08 -2.91
C GLY A 382 -12.95 -10.90 -2.07
N TYR A 383 -13.92 -10.11 -2.57
CA TYR A 383 -15.21 -9.93 -1.91
C TYR A 383 -16.00 -11.24 -1.79
N LEU A 384 -16.07 -12.05 -2.86
CA LEU A 384 -16.72 -13.36 -2.85
C LEU A 384 -16.04 -14.33 -1.89
N ALA A 385 -14.71 -14.38 -1.91
CA ALA A 385 -13.92 -15.21 -1.00
C ALA A 385 -14.15 -14.82 0.48
N ALA A 386 -14.13 -13.54 0.78
CA ALA A 386 -14.40 -13.04 2.11
C ALA A 386 -15.84 -13.36 2.57
N ALA A 387 -16.82 -13.23 1.67
CA ALA A 387 -18.19 -13.59 1.97
C ALA A 387 -18.39 -15.11 2.16
N GLU A 388 -17.63 -15.94 1.44
CA GLU A 388 -17.59 -17.40 1.64
C GLU A 388 -17.07 -17.75 3.04
N ILE A 389 -16.02 -17.07 3.50
CA ILE A 389 -15.35 -17.34 4.77
C ILE A 389 -16.15 -16.78 5.97
N PHE A 390 -16.65 -15.54 5.86
CA PHE A 390 -17.22 -14.79 6.99
C PHE A 390 -18.74 -14.62 6.95
N GLY A 391 -19.41 -15.15 5.92
CA GLY A 391 -20.88 -15.16 5.84
C GLY A 391 -21.50 -16.20 6.79
N GLU A 392 -22.79 -16.08 7.07
CA GLU A 392 -23.51 -16.95 8.01
C GLU A 392 -23.37 -18.45 7.71
N ARG A 393 -23.19 -18.84 6.44
CA ARG A 393 -22.98 -20.23 6.03
C ARG A 393 -21.57 -20.74 6.31
N GLY A 394 -20.56 -19.88 6.31
CA GLY A 394 -19.18 -20.22 6.67
C GLY A 394 -19.02 -20.50 8.17
N LEU A 395 -19.72 -19.73 9.00
CA LEU A 395 -19.72 -19.92 10.46
C LEU A 395 -20.39 -21.24 10.90
N THR A 396 -21.39 -21.73 10.16
CA THR A 396 -22.06 -23.02 10.45
C THR A 396 -21.23 -24.24 10.07
N ALA A 397 -20.34 -24.13 9.09
CA ALA A 397 -19.43 -25.22 8.70
C ALA A 397 -18.34 -25.46 9.78
N GLU A 398 -17.79 -24.39 10.38
CA GLU A 398 -16.76 -24.52 11.44
C GLU A 398 -17.35 -25.05 12.77
N CYS A 399 -18.62 -24.76 13.10
CA CYS A 399 -19.28 -25.35 14.27
C CYS A 399 -19.57 -26.84 14.10
N GLY A 400 -19.73 -27.32 12.87
CA GLY A 400 -19.95 -28.75 12.57
C GLY A 400 -18.67 -29.59 12.78
N ASP A 401 -17.51 -29.05 12.43
CA ASP A 401 -16.21 -29.75 12.54
C ASP A 401 -15.65 -29.76 13.99
N LEU A 402 -16.02 -28.79 14.82
CA LEU A 402 -15.62 -28.75 16.24
C LEU A 402 -16.48 -29.64 17.15
N ALA A 403 -17.66 -30.05 16.71
CA ALA A 403 -18.55 -30.96 17.46
C ALA A 403 -18.26 -32.46 17.22
N CYS A 404 -17.34 -32.76 16.29
CA CYS A 404 -16.91 -34.16 15.96
C CYS A 404 -15.46 -34.46 16.37
N ARG A 405 -14.86 -33.70 17.25
CA ARG A 405 -13.53 -34.02 17.84
C ARG A 405 -13.60 -34.17 19.35
#